data_dc9f5128aed2d44d27736de0aef746f3
#
_entry.id   dc9f5128aed2d44d27736de0aef746f3
#
_cell.length_a   1.000
_cell.length_b   1.000
_cell.length_c   1.000
_cell.angle_alpha   90.00
_cell.angle_beta   90.00
_cell.angle_gamma   90.00
#
_symmetry.space_group_name_H-M   'P 1'
#
loop_
_entity.id
_entity.type
_entity.pdbx_description
1 polymer ?
#
loop_
_entity_poly.entity_id
_entity_poly.type
_entity_poly.pdbx_seq_one_letter_code
_entity_poly.pdbx_strand_id
1 'polypeptide(L)'
;MIPMQTRENPLSHFEADREIQEIAEAYSLDMIDFASQKFGIVLDWSDESMRNVEQIAVALHEIYKKTRPTPDQIAPFYRMLGSYIGEIYRRNRQAEWGWVTLDGKRFPGMQHKAGNLFWPWGKAQSRIVNGSADNLLHYYQYLCAPAEMLP
;
A
#
# COMPACT_ATOMS: atom_id res chain seq x y z
N MET A 1 -13.68 -10.21 -3.17
CA MET A 1 -12.85 -9.06 -2.71
C MET A 1 -12.78 -8.00 -3.78
N ILE A 2 -12.89 -6.75 -3.38
CA ILE A 2 -12.76 -5.63 -4.32
C ILE A 2 -11.29 -5.46 -4.67
N PRO A 3 -10.91 -5.45 -5.95
CA PRO A 3 -9.51 -5.25 -6.31
C PRO A 3 -9.06 -3.84 -5.94
N MET A 4 -7.82 -3.74 -5.43
CA MET A 4 -7.19 -2.46 -5.10
C MET A 4 -6.34 -1.97 -6.27
N GLN A 5 -6.74 -2.32 -7.46
CA GLN A 5 -6.10 -1.93 -8.71
C GLN A 5 -7.15 -1.95 -9.81
N THR A 6 -7.10 -0.95 -10.69
CA THR A 6 -7.95 -0.90 -11.87
C THR A 6 -7.20 -0.23 -13.01
N ARG A 7 -7.59 -0.53 -14.23
CA ARG A 7 -7.08 0.17 -15.40
C ARG A 7 -7.82 1.49 -15.55
N GLU A 8 -7.14 2.48 -16.11
CA GLU A 8 -7.76 3.77 -16.38
C GLU A 8 -8.94 3.58 -17.35
N ASN A 9 -10.03 4.29 -17.08
CA ASN A 9 -11.23 4.28 -17.91
C ASN A 9 -11.89 5.68 -17.82
N PRO A 10 -12.95 5.96 -18.63
CA PRO A 10 -13.57 7.29 -18.62
C PRO A 10 -14.11 7.76 -17.28
N LEU A 11 -14.36 6.84 -16.33
CA LEU A 11 -14.90 7.18 -15.01
C LEU A 11 -13.81 7.31 -13.95
N SER A 12 -12.56 7.14 -14.35
CA SER A 12 -11.43 7.24 -13.43
C SER A 12 -10.47 8.34 -13.88
N HIS A 13 -9.77 8.91 -12.91
CA HIS A 13 -8.83 9.99 -13.17
C HIS A 13 -7.68 9.91 -12.18
N PHE A 14 -6.49 10.29 -12.64
CA PHE A 14 -5.32 10.41 -11.78
C PHE A 14 -4.66 11.76 -11.98
N GLU A 15 -4.29 12.38 -10.88
CA GLU A 15 -3.53 13.63 -10.87
C GLU A 15 -2.30 13.44 -9.99
N ALA A 16 -1.11 13.45 -10.60
CA ALA A 16 0.13 13.34 -9.85
C ALA A 16 0.24 14.51 -8.87
N ASP A 17 0.70 14.24 -7.66
CA ASP A 17 0.80 15.27 -6.62
C ASP A 17 2.06 15.02 -5.78
N ARG A 18 2.99 15.97 -5.86
CA ARG A 18 4.26 15.88 -5.16
C ARG A 18 4.09 15.85 -3.65
N GLU A 19 3.08 16.55 -3.13
CA GLU A 19 2.82 16.56 -1.70
C GLU A 19 2.42 15.17 -1.20
N ILE A 20 1.61 14.46 -1.97
CA ILE A 20 1.25 13.07 -1.63
C ILE A 20 2.50 12.18 -1.65
N GLN A 21 3.38 12.38 -2.62
CA GLN A 21 4.63 11.63 -2.67
C GLN A 21 5.48 11.89 -1.43
N GLU A 22 5.62 13.15 -1.03
CA GLU A 22 6.41 13.51 0.14
C GLU A 22 5.84 12.89 1.42
N ILE A 23 4.52 12.85 1.54
CA ILE A 23 3.84 12.21 2.66
C ILE A 23 4.15 10.69 2.66
N ALA A 24 4.08 10.06 1.50
CA ALA A 24 4.38 8.63 1.38
C ALA A 24 5.84 8.34 1.72
N GLU A 25 6.76 9.18 1.26
CA GLU A 25 8.18 9.02 1.59
C GLU A 25 8.40 9.09 3.11
N ALA A 26 7.77 10.06 3.78
CA ALA A 26 7.91 10.22 5.22
C ALA A 26 7.35 9.01 5.98
N TYR A 27 6.15 8.56 5.62
CA TYR A 27 5.57 7.37 6.24
C TYR A 27 6.40 6.12 5.98
N SER A 28 7.03 6.00 4.82
CA SER A 28 7.88 4.86 4.51
C SER A 28 9.10 4.79 5.42
N LEU A 29 9.70 5.93 5.74
CA LEU A 29 10.79 5.99 6.69
C LEU A 29 10.31 5.62 8.11
N ASP A 30 9.12 6.09 8.49
CA ASP A 30 8.52 5.70 9.76
C ASP A 30 8.29 4.18 9.81
N MET A 31 7.88 3.58 8.70
CA MET A 31 7.68 2.13 8.63
C MET A 31 8.97 1.36 8.85
N ILE A 32 10.07 1.82 8.25
CA ILE A 32 11.38 1.20 8.44
C ILE A 32 11.78 1.24 9.93
N ASP A 33 11.62 2.40 10.56
CA ASP A 33 11.92 2.55 11.98
C ASP A 33 11.01 1.69 12.85
N PHE A 34 9.73 1.67 12.58
CA PHE A 34 8.75 0.87 13.30
C PHE A 34 9.09 -0.63 13.22
N ALA A 35 9.40 -1.11 12.03
CA ALA A 35 9.77 -2.51 11.83
C ALA A 35 11.01 -2.90 12.63
N SER A 36 12.01 -2.02 12.63
CA SER A 36 13.24 -2.25 13.36
C SER A 36 13.02 -2.22 14.87
N GLN A 37 12.33 -1.21 15.37
CA GLN A 37 12.18 -0.99 16.82
C GLN A 37 11.20 -1.97 17.46
N LYS A 38 10.12 -2.32 16.78
CA LYS A 38 9.06 -3.15 17.38
C LYS A 38 9.19 -4.63 17.05
N PHE A 39 9.84 -4.97 15.95
CA PHE A 39 9.90 -6.36 15.48
C PHE A 39 11.33 -6.84 15.23
N GLY A 40 12.32 -5.98 15.30
CA GLY A 40 13.70 -6.34 14.96
C GLY A 40 13.86 -6.74 13.50
N ILE A 41 13.01 -6.23 12.62
CA ILE A 41 12.98 -6.56 11.20
C ILE A 41 13.57 -5.41 10.39
N VAL A 42 14.49 -5.73 9.47
CA VAL A 42 15.10 -4.75 8.58
C VAL A 42 14.31 -4.70 7.27
N LEU A 43 13.87 -3.51 6.90
CA LEU A 43 13.24 -3.24 5.60
C LEU A 43 14.23 -2.43 4.77
N ASP A 44 14.59 -2.94 3.60
CA ASP A 44 15.72 -2.44 2.81
C ASP A 44 15.36 -1.99 1.40
N TRP A 45 14.10 -1.69 1.14
CA TRP A 45 13.56 -1.24 -0.15
C TRP A 45 13.57 -2.32 -1.24
N SER A 46 13.91 -3.55 -0.92
CA SER A 46 13.88 -4.64 -1.89
C SER A 46 12.49 -5.24 -2.03
N ASP A 47 12.21 -5.86 -3.17
CA ASP A 47 10.98 -6.62 -3.37
C ASP A 47 10.85 -7.74 -2.33
N GLU A 48 11.96 -8.36 -1.97
CA GLU A 48 12.00 -9.45 -1.00
C GLU A 48 11.56 -9.00 0.39
N SER A 49 11.74 -7.71 0.73
CA SER A 49 11.31 -7.18 2.01
C SER A 49 9.79 -7.27 2.20
N MET A 50 9.02 -7.47 1.13
CA MET A 50 7.58 -7.65 1.25
C MET A 50 7.18 -8.86 2.07
N ARG A 51 8.03 -9.89 2.15
CA ARG A 51 7.77 -11.03 3.05
C ARG A 51 7.75 -10.56 4.50
N ASN A 52 8.67 -9.66 4.84
CA ASN A 52 8.76 -9.08 6.17
C ASN A 52 7.58 -8.13 6.44
N VAL A 53 7.16 -7.37 5.43
CA VAL A 53 5.98 -6.51 5.56
C VAL A 53 4.74 -7.33 5.87
N GLU A 54 4.55 -8.45 5.19
CA GLU A 54 3.40 -9.31 5.45
C GLU A 54 3.45 -9.93 6.85
N GLN A 55 4.64 -10.30 7.35
CA GLN A 55 4.80 -10.76 8.74
C GLN A 55 4.34 -9.71 9.75
N ILE A 56 4.73 -8.46 9.52
CA ILE A 56 4.32 -7.36 10.39
C ILE A 56 2.80 -7.18 10.31
N ALA A 57 2.23 -7.30 9.11
CA ALA A 57 0.79 -7.17 8.92
C ALA A 57 0.01 -8.26 9.67
N VAL A 58 0.54 -9.48 9.73
CA VAL A 58 -0.06 -10.55 10.54
C VAL A 58 -0.16 -10.10 12.00
N ALA A 59 0.93 -9.57 12.54
CA ALA A 59 0.96 -9.12 13.93
C ALA A 59 -0.02 -7.95 14.17
N LEU A 60 -0.08 -7.00 13.24
CA LEU A 60 -1.00 -5.86 13.36
C LEU A 60 -2.46 -6.30 13.32
N HIS A 61 -2.80 -7.28 12.48
CA HIS A 61 -4.16 -7.82 12.45
C HIS A 61 -4.52 -8.50 13.77
N GLU A 62 -3.60 -9.26 14.37
CA GLU A 62 -3.84 -9.91 15.66
C GLU A 62 -4.09 -8.85 16.76
N ILE A 63 -3.30 -7.78 16.76
CA ILE A 63 -3.50 -6.67 17.70
C ILE A 63 -4.85 -6.01 17.45
N TYR A 64 -5.21 -5.80 16.18
CA TYR A 64 -6.50 -5.20 15.83
C TYR A 64 -7.67 -6.03 16.38
N LYS A 65 -7.61 -7.33 16.23
CA LYS A 65 -8.68 -8.21 16.76
C LYS A 65 -8.82 -8.13 18.26
N LYS A 66 -7.70 -8.00 18.96
CA LYS A 66 -7.70 -7.95 20.44
C LYS A 66 -8.13 -6.61 21.00
N THR A 67 -7.66 -5.51 20.42
CA THR A 67 -7.84 -4.17 20.99
C THR A 67 -8.97 -3.37 20.37
N ARG A 68 -9.43 -3.77 19.18
CA ARG A 68 -10.52 -3.10 18.46
C ARG A 68 -10.35 -1.58 18.40
N PRO A 69 -9.23 -1.09 17.86
CA PRO A 69 -8.98 0.34 17.78
C PRO A 69 -9.93 1.04 16.82
N THR A 70 -10.08 2.35 17.00
CA THR A 70 -10.89 3.16 16.10
C THR A 70 -10.19 3.31 14.75
N PRO A 71 -10.93 3.71 13.68
CA PRO A 71 -10.30 4.00 12.40
C PRO A 71 -9.15 5.02 12.48
N ASP A 72 -9.33 6.06 13.31
CA ASP A 72 -8.28 7.06 13.48
C ASP A 72 -7.02 6.49 14.14
N GLN A 73 -7.19 5.55 15.04
CA GLN A 73 -6.07 4.91 15.74
C GLN A 73 -5.27 4.00 14.82
N ILE A 74 -5.90 3.36 13.83
CA ILE A 74 -5.20 2.48 12.91
C ILE A 74 -4.60 3.23 11.70
N ALA A 75 -5.04 4.45 11.45
CA ALA A 75 -4.63 5.19 10.25
C ALA A 75 -3.10 5.33 10.10
N PRO A 76 -2.35 5.69 11.15
CA PRO A 76 -0.89 5.76 10.99
C PRO A 76 -0.27 4.46 10.53
N PHE A 77 -0.80 3.33 10.98
CA PHE A 77 -0.24 2.01 10.65
C PHE A 77 -0.49 1.62 9.21
N TYR A 78 -1.72 1.79 8.70
CA TYR A 78 -1.94 1.44 7.30
C TYR A 78 -1.29 2.43 6.35
N ARG A 79 -1.10 3.70 6.78
CA ARG A 79 -0.36 4.67 5.99
C ARG A 79 1.12 4.31 5.92
N MET A 80 1.72 3.87 7.03
CA MET A 80 3.10 3.38 7.04
C MET A 80 3.26 2.16 6.14
N LEU A 81 2.41 1.15 6.31
CA LEU A 81 2.46 -0.08 5.51
C LEU A 81 2.26 0.23 4.02
N GLY A 82 1.19 0.93 3.70
CA GLY A 82 0.85 1.21 2.30
C GLY A 82 1.87 2.12 1.63
N SER A 83 2.41 3.09 2.38
CA SER A 83 3.45 3.97 1.83
C SER A 83 4.72 3.19 1.51
N TYR A 84 5.15 2.30 2.39
CA TYR A 84 6.33 1.49 2.13
C TYR A 84 6.11 0.61 0.89
N ILE A 85 4.94 -0.04 0.78
CA ILE A 85 4.62 -0.87 -0.39
C ILE A 85 4.69 -0.03 -1.66
N GLY A 86 4.05 1.13 -1.66
CA GLY A 86 4.06 2.01 -2.83
C GLY A 86 5.45 2.52 -3.16
N GLU A 87 6.26 2.82 -2.14
CA GLU A 87 7.61 3.33 -2.35
C GLU A 87 8.56 2.29 -2.91
N ILE A 88 8.50 1.02 -2.46
CA ILE A 88 9.34 0.01 -3.08
C ILE A 88 8.91 -0.24 -4.52
N TYR A 89 7.60 -0.17 -4.80
CA TYR A 89 7.11 -0.27 -6.17
C TYR A 89 7.64 0.87 -7.03
N ARG A 90 7.51 2.11 -6.55
CA ARG A 90 7.97 3.29 -7.28
C ARG A 90 9.47 3.29 -7.52
N ARG A 91 10.25 2.88 -6.52
CA ARG A 91 11.72 2.86 -6.61
C ARG A 91 12.25 1.78 -7.53
N ASN A 92 11.56 0.66 -7.61
CA ASN A 92 12.01 -0.47 -8.43
C ASN A 92 11.30 -0.52 -9.79
N ARG A 93 10.24 0.25 -9.96
CA ARG A 93 9.43 0.32 -11.18
C ARG A 93 8.99 1.78 -11.40
N GLN A 94 8.22 2.01 -12.45
CA GLN A 94 7.78 3.37 -12.76
C GLN A 94 6.32 3.57 -12.37
N ALA A 95 6.11 4.40 -11.36
CA ALA A 95 4.79 4.79 -10.90
C ALA A 95 4.88 6.15 -10.20
N GLU A 96 3.74 6.82 -10.06
CA GLU A 96 3.67 8.12 -9.42
C GLU A 96 2.60 8.10 -8.32
N TRP A 97 2.85 8.84 -7.25
CA TRP A 97 1.86 9.13 -6.22
C TRP A 97 1.01 10.33 -6.63
N GLY A 98 -0.23 10.33 -6.18
CA GLY A 98 -1.12 11.45 -6.40
C GLY A 98 -2.52 11.17 -5.91
N TRP A 99 -3.48 11.82 -6.57
CA TRP A 99 -4.90 11.67 -6.26
C TRP A 99 -5.56 10.80 -7.30
N VAL A 100 -6.21 9.74 -6.82
CA VAL A 100 -7.06 8.88 -7.65
C VAL A 100 -8.51 9.34 -7.47
N THR A 101 -9.21 9.53 -8.57
CA THR A 101 -10.66 9.74 -8.56
C THR A 101 -11.31 8.54 -9.22
N LEU A 102 -12.22 7.90 -8.52
CA LEU A 102 -12.91 6.70 -9.00
C LEU A 102 -14.34 6.73 -8.48
N ASP A 103 -15.30 6.68 -9.42
CA ASP A 103 -16.73 6.70 -9.09
C ASP A 103 -17.10 7.86 -8.17
N GLY A 104 -16.54 9.05 -8.46
CA GLY A 104 -16.80 10.27 -7.70
C GLY A 104 -16.07 10.39 -6.39
N LYS A 105 -15.29 9.41 -5.99
CA LYS A 105 -14.48 9.45 -4.77
C LYS A 105 -13.04 9.80 -5.11
N ARG A 106 -12.42 10.62 -4.28
CA ARG A 106 -11.05 11.08 -4.46
C ARG A 106 -10.21 10.67 -3.25
N PHE A 107 -9.09 10.00 -3.50
CA PHE A 107 -8.24 9.48 -2.42
C PHE A 107 -6.80 9.35 -2.89
N PRO A 108 -5.84 9.33 -1.96
CA PRO A 108 -4.43 9.13 -2.33
C PRO A 108 -4.19 7.75 -2.92
N GLY A 109 -3.39 7.69 -3.97
CA GLY A 109 -3.06 6.45 -4.62
C GLY A 109 -1.93 6.63 -5.61
N MET A 110 -1.81 5.69 -6.54
CA MET A 110 -0.72 5.65 -7.49
C MET A 110 -1.21 5.32 -8.89
N GLN A 111 -0.44 5.75 -9.87
CA GLN A 111 -0.64 5.33 -11.25
C GLN A 111 0.65 4.71 -11.78
N HIS A 112 0.53 3.49 -12.31
CA HIS A 112 1.62 2.84 -13.03
C HIS A 112 1.84 3.51 -14.38
N LYS A 113 3.06 3.46 -14.89
CA LYS A 113 3.41 4.02 -16.19
C LYS A 113 2.45 3.60 -17.31
N ALA A 114 1.95 2.36 -17.25
CA ALA A 114 1.00 1.83 -18.25
C ALA A 114 -0.43 2.32 -18.06
N GLY A 115 -0.71 3.11 -17.02
CA GLY A 115 -2.02 3.70 -16.76
C GLY A 115 -2.84 3.03 -15.67
N ASN A 116 -2.43 1.88 -15.16
CA ASN A 116 -3.16 1.19 -14.10
C ASN A 116 -3.12 2.00 -12.81
N LEU A 117 -4.26 2.08 -12.13
CA LEU A 117 -4.39 2.76 -10.85
C LEU A 117 -4.36 1.74 -9.71
N PHE A 118 -3.72 2.11 -8.61
CA PHE A 118 -3.75 1.29 -7.40
C PHE A 118 -3.58 2.19 -6.18
N TRP A 119 -3.99 1.65 -5.01
CA TRP A 119 -4.04 2.48 -3.79
C TRP A 119 -3.57 1.67 -2.58
N PRO A 120 -2.24 1.67 -2.34
CA PRO A 120 -1.65 0.83 -1.30
C PRO A 120 -2.16 1.10 0.13
N TRP A 121 -2.52 2.35 0.45
CA TRP A 121 -3.07 2.66 1.78
C TRP A 121 -4.36 1.91 2.03
N GLY A 122 -5.26 1.89 1.04
CA GLY A 122 -6.53 1.17 1.17
C GLY A 122 -6.32 -0.33 1.31
N LYS A 123 -5.37 -0.88 0.58
CA LYS A 123 -5.05 -2.30 0.70
C LYS A 123 -4.48 -2.64 2.08
N ALA A 124 -3.58 -1.81 2.59
CA ALA A 124 -3.01 -1.99 3.91
C ALA A 124 -4.09 -1.91 5.00
N GLN A 125 -5.03 -0.98 4.87
CA GLN A 125 -6.16 -0.87 5.78
C GLN A 125 -6.98 -2.15 5.78
N SER A 126 -7.32 -2.67 4.61
CA SER A 126 -8.06 -3.93 4.48
C SER A 126 -7.30 -5.09 5.13
N ARG A 127 -5.97 -5.12 4.97
CA ARG A 127 -5.15 -6.18 5.56
C ARG A 127 -5.22 -6.17 7.09
N ILE A 128 -5.13 -5.00 7.69
CA ILE A 128 -5.20 -4.88 9.14
C ILE A 128 -6.58 -5.29 9.65
N VAL A 129 -7.63 -4.83 9.00
CA VAL A 129 -9.02 -5.05 9.47
C VAL A 129 -9.51 -6.45 9.13
N ASN A 130 -9.32 -6.90 7.90
CA ASN A 130 -9.94 -8.14 7.40
C ASN A 130 -9.04 -9.38 7.53
N GLY A 131 -7.74 -9.20 7.57
CA GLY A 131 -6.82 -10.30 7.76
C GLY A 131 -6.23 -10.86 6.47
N SER A 132 -5.91 -12.16 6.49
CA SER A 132 -5.08 -12.80 5.45
C SER A 132 -5.72 -12.89 4.07
N ALA A 133 -7.02 -12.67 3.94
CA ALA A 133 -7.67 -12.59 2.63
C ALA A 133 -7.10 -11.43 1.80
N ASP A 134 -6.54 -10.41 2.44
CA ASP A 134 -5.94 -9.25 1.81
C ASP A 134 -4.41 -9.27 1.90
N ASN A 135 -3.80 -10.44 1.75
CA ASN A 135 -2.37 -10.65 1.87
C ASN A 135 -1.56 -9.64 1.05
N LEU A 136 -0.62 -8.95 1.72
CA LEU A 136 0.15 -7.87 1.10
C LEU A 136 1.25 -8.38 0.17
N LEU A 137 1.84 -9.53 0.48
CA LEU A 137 2.84 -10.13 -0.41
C LEU A 137 2.21 -10.53 -1.75
N HIS A 138 1.05 -11.18 -1.70
CA HIS A 138 0.33 -11.56 -2.92
C HIS A 138 -0.11 -10.33 -3.72
N TYR A 139 -0.56 -9.30 -3.01
CA TYR A 139 -0.92 -8.02 -3.64
C TYR A 139 0.27 -7.43 -4.40
N TYR A 140 1.43 -7.37 -3.76
CA TYR A 140 2.62 -6.81 -4.38
C TYR A 140 3.06 -7.64 -5.58
N GLN A 141 3.03 -8.96 -5.46
CA GLN A 141 3.35 -9.85 -6.57
C GLN A 141 2.42 -9.64 -7.76
N TYR A 142 1.13 -9.41 -7.49
CA TYR A 142 0.15 -9.09 -8.52
C TYR A 142 0.50 -7.77 -9.22
N LEU A 143 0.83 -6.74 -8.46
CA LEU A 143 1.22 -5.45 -9.03
C LEU A 143 2.46 -5.56 -9.93
N CYS A 144 3.38 -6.44 -9.58
CA CYS A 144 4.63 -6.62 -10.31
C CYS A 144 4.50 -7.56 -11.52
N ALA A 145 3.38 -8.22 -11.70
CA ALA A 145 3.18 -9.15 -12.81
C ALA A 145 3.21 -8.40 -14.15
N PRO A 146 3.69 -9.05 -15.22
CA PRO A 146 3.64 -8.44 -16.55
C PRO A 146 2.21 -8.05 -16.93
N ALA A 147 2.08 -6.93 -17.67
CA ALA A 147 0.77 -6.37 -18.00
C ALA A 147 -0.16 -7.38 -18.68
N GLU A 148 0.39 -8.26 -19.52
CA GLU A 148 -0.39 -9.27 -20.23
C GLU A 148 -0.96 -10.36 -19.31
N MET A 149 -0.51 -10.44 -18.06
CA MET A 149 -1.01 -11.39 -17.07
C MET A 149 -2.03 -10.78 -16.13
N LEU A 150 -2.31 -9.48 -16.27
CA LEU A 150 -3.30 -8.80 -15.44
C LEU A 150 -4.67 -8.91 -16.09
N PRO A 151 -5.74 -9.12 -15.30
CA PRO A 151 -7.09 -9.22 -15.84
C PRO A 151 -7.61 -7.92 -16.45
#